data_b8fb3f573a396864a0c0c5e9c0bc5dcd
#
_entry.id   b8fb3f573a396864a0c0c5e9c0bc5dcd
#
_cell.length_a   1.000
_cell.length_b   1.000
_cell.length_c   1.000
_cell.angle_alpha   90.00
_cell.angle_beta   90.00
_cell.angle_gamma   90.00
#
_symmetry.space_group_name_H-M   'P 1'
#
loop_
_entity.id
_entity.type
_entity.pdbx_description
1 polymer ?
#
loop_
_entity_poly.entity_id
_entity_poly.type
_entity_poly.pdbx_seq_one_letter_code
_entity_poly.pdbx_strand_id
1 'polypeptide(L)'
;MTAVLGYHVSAFAAKGGPVSASRPRSVSRWLALPLCLLYACSWQVLAAERGMVATVHPLATDAAVDAMRRGGNAVDAIVTAGLVLSVVDSHNSGIGGGCFLLIRRANGEVIAIDGRETAPAKATRDMFLRDGKAVAELSQTGPLAVGVPGEIAAFHQAVTKFGKLPWYDHCLAAAKIAETGFTVTPNYASRLASVAKDIEKFPASRAVFFRSDGAPWKAGDTPRQPDLVKTFRSLAEQGSDWFYRGPFAKATADWMRGNGGLLTEADFANYLAKSRVPLRTTYRGHEIIGFPPPSSGGVHVAQILNILEHFDLKALGANSPDFVHVVAEAMKLAFADRAHWLGDPDFASVPRGLVDKGYAAQLAKKIDLKKATPVPQHHTPPNATTDVFSKHTTHFSAADAEGNWVACTATINTSYGSKVVVPGTGVVLNNEMDDFSAQPGVANYFGLIGAEANAVAPGKRPLSSMSPTIVLRDGKPILSVGAAGGPTIITQTLLAILHTIDFGRDPADALAQPRFHQQWSPGELRIEKKFPAEVRRELERRGHKLNKQNSMGACQAIGLARDGKTFLGSPDPRVTDGKAAGL
;
A
#
# COMPACT_ATOMS: atom_id res chain seq x y z
N MET A 1 -0.06 64.15 11.06
CA MET A 1 1.26 64.75 11.17
C MET A 1 2.16 63.96 10.25
N THR A 2 2.27 64.36 8.95
CA THR A 2 3.23 65.34 8.38
C THR A 2 4.68 64.84 8.58
N ALA A 3 5.55 64.61 7.58
CA ALA A 3 5.83 65.20 6.26
C ALA A 3 6.80 64.22 5.52
N VAL A 4 6.76 63.89 4.23
CA VAL A 4 7.06 64.62 2.98
C VAL A 4 8.43 65.36 2.94
N LEU A 5 9.21 64.98 1.94
CA LEU A 5 10.19 65.75 1.15
C LEU A 5 11.14 64.75 0.46
N GLY A 6 11.39 64.63 -0.83
CA GLY A 6 11.25 65.49 -1.98
C GLY A 6 12.60 66.05 -2.46
N TYR A 7 12.80 66.04 -3.77
CA TYR A 7 13.82 66.75 -4.61
C TYR A 7 15.10 65.94 -4.97
N HIS A 8 15.76 66.12 -6.13
CA HIS A 8 15.47 66.81 -7.38
C HIS A 8 16.39 66.27 -8.50
N VAL A 9 15.94 66.45 -9.69
CA VAL A 9 16.55 66.29 -11.01
C VAL A 9 17.71 67.25 -11.21
N SER A 10 18.72 66.88 -12.03
CA SER A 10 19.37 67.83 -12.93
C SER A 10 20.03 67.13 -14.12
N ALA A 11 19.60 67.52 -15.29
CA ALA A 11 20.21 67.23 -16.58
C ALA A 11 21.26 68.34 -16.90
N PHE A 12 22.28 67.92 -17.67
CA PHE A 12 23.03 68.87 -18.50
C PHE A 12 23.40 68.27 -19.84
N ALA A 13 23.10 69.03 -20.88
CA ALA A 13 23.34 68.72 -22.29
C ALA A 13 24.57 69.51 -22.80
N ALA A 14 25.26 69.04 -23.81
CA ALA A 14 25.43 69.64 -25.11
C ALA A 14 26.81 69.58 -25.76
N LYS A 15 26.78 69.37 -27.07
CA LYS A 15 27.69 69.83 -28.19
C LYS A 15 28.91 68.91 -28.42
N GLY A 16 29.18 68.33 -29.56
CA GLY A 16 28.84 68.64 -30.92
C GLY A 16 30.03 68.60 -31.84
N GLY A 17 29.95 67.91 -32.96
CA GLY A 17 30.74 68.14 -34.14
C GLY A 17 31.79 67.08 -34.59
N PRO A 18 32.18 67.02 -35.86
CA PRO A 18 31.70 65.90 -36.71
C PRO A 18 32.82 65.12 -37.46
N VAL A 19 32.42 64.03 -38.11
CA VAL A 19 32.88 63.40 -39.37
C VAL A 19 34.25 62.69 -39.40
N SER A 20 34.21 61.37 -39.61
CA SER A 20 34.96 60.73 -40.72
C SER A 20 34.39 59.33 -41.00
N ALA A 21 34.11 59.07 -42.27
CA ALA A 21 33.57 57.82 -42.78
C ALA A 21 34.70 56.81 -43.06
N SER A 22 34.51 55.56 -42.68
CA SER A 22 35.17 54.41 -43.32
C SER A 22 34.32 53.16 -43.26
N ARG A 23 34.28 52.46 -44.38
CA ARG A 23 33.38 51.34 -44.75
C ARG A 23 33.63 50.02 -43.97
N PRO A 24 32.74 49.03 -44.14
CA PRO A 24 32.40 48.05 -43.10
C PRO A 24 33.23 46.75 -43.20
N ARG A 25 33.57 46.19 -42.06
CA ARG A 25 33.95 44.75 -41.94
C ARG A 25 32.75 43.96 -41.37
N SER A 26 32.37 42.95 -42.13
CA SER A 26 31.37 41.95 -41.79
C SER A 26 31.72 41.26 -40.46
N VAL A 27 30.84 41.39 -39.46
CA VAL A 27 30.86 40.61 -38.24
C VAL A 27 29.64 39.69 -38.28
N SER A 28 29.94 38.40 -38.49
CA SER A 28 28.95 37.32 -38.37
C SER A 28 28.35 37.31 -36.96
N ARG A 29 27.07 37.57 -36.86
CA ARG A 29 26.28 37.41 -35.65
C ARG A 29 26.13 35.91 -35.37
N TRP A 30 26.87 35.38 -34.41
CA TRP A 30 26.54 34.13 -33.74
C TRP A 30 25.31 34.40 -32.86
N LEU A 31 24.13 33.91 -33.30
CA LEU A 31 22.97 33.76 -32.48
C LEU A 31 23.23 32.67 -31.46
N ALA A 32 23.61 33.02 -30.25
CA ALA A 32 23.59 32.12 -29.12
C ALA A 32 22.12 31.87 -28.76
N LEU A 33 21.53 30.78 -29.25
CA LEU A 33 20.30 30.25 -28.68
C LEU A 33 20.60 29.78 -27.25
N PRO A 34 19.84 30.24 -26.25
CA PRO A 34 19.89 29.61 -24.94
C PRO A 34 19.33 28.19 -25.09
N LEU A 35 20.18 27.19 -24.97
CA LEU A 35 19.79 25.81 -24.79
C LEU A 35 19.09 25.73 -23.42
N CYS A 36 17.78 25.96 -23.39
CA CYS A 36 16.94 25.54 -22.27
C CYS A 36 16.99 24.01 -22.24
N LEU A 37 17.92 23.48 -21.46
CA LEU A 37 17.86 22.10 -20.99
C LEU A 37 16.57 21.96 -20.16
N LEU A 38 15.50 21.60 -20.85
CA LEU A 38 14.37 20.96 -20.22
C LEU A 38 14.89 19.69 -19.56
N TYR A 39 15.19 19.75 -18.27
CA TYR A 39 15.26 18.58 -17.42
C TYR A 39 13.86 17.99 -17.42
N ALA A 40 13.57 17.20 -18.45
CA ALA A 40 12.54 16.20 -18.36
C ALA A 40 13.00 15.28 -17.23
N CYS A 41 12.35 15.38 -16.09
CA CYS A 41 12.45 14.39 -15.01
C CYS A 41 11.87 13.10 -15.58
N SER A 42 12.63 12.40 -16.40
CA SER A 42 12.30 11.04 -16.85
C SER A 42 12.45 10.17 -15.61
N TRP A 43 11.32 9.70 -15.11
CA TRP A 43 11.26 8.66 -14.09
C TRP A 43 11.99 7.45 -14.65
N GLN A 44 13.19 7.16 -14.11
CA GLN A 44 14.02 6.10 -14.64
C GLN A 44 13.37 4.76 -14.29
N VAL A 45 12.88 4.08 -15.31
CA VAL A 45 12.64 2.63 -15.24
C VAL A 45 13.99 1.99 -15.00
N LEU A 46 14.15 1.32 -13.85
CA LEU A 46 15.33 0.52 -13.59
C LEU A 46 15.16 -0.84 -14.25
N ALA A 47 16.16 -1.23 -15.05
CA ALA A 47 16.20 -2.49 -15.76
C ALA A 47 17.29 -3.40 -15.16
N ALA A 48 17.01 -4.71 -15.09
CA ALA A 48 17.96 -5.72 -14.64
C ALA A 48 17.64 -7.08 -15.28
N GLU A 49 18.64 -7.95 -15.40
CA GLU A 49 18.46 -9.24 -16.08
C GLU A 49 18.29 -10.43 -15.13
N ARG A 50 18.79 -10.34 -13.90
CA ARG A 50 18.84 -11.48 -12.96
C ARG A 50 17.90 -11.37 -11.78
N GLY A 51 17.12 -10.31 -11.69
CA GLY A 51 16.12 -10.11 -10.65
C GLY A 51 15.87 -8.64 -10.36
N MET A 52 14.75 -8.35 -9.71
CA MET A 52 14.30 -7.00 -9.40
C MET A 52 13.56 -6.97 -8.07
N VAL A 53 13.79 -5.89 -7.32
CA VAL A 53 13.06 -5.58 -6.07
C VAL A 53 12.57 -4.14 -6.15
N ALA A 54 11.34 -3.89 -5.72
CA ALA A 54 10.79 -2.54 -5.58
C ALA A 54 10.11 -2.40 -4.21
N THR A 55 10.55 -1.43 -3.40
CA THR A 55 9.99 -1.14 -2.07
C THR A 55 9.80 0.36 -1.84
N VAL A 56 9.16 0.71 -0.74
CA VAL A 56 8.92 2.10 -0.32
C VAL A 56 10.14 2.77 0.34
N HIS A 57 11.24 2.02 0.58
CA HIS A 57 12.43 2.58 1.25
C HIS A 57 13.75 2.01 0.70
N PRO A 58 14.78 2.86 0.41
CA PRO A 58 16.03 2.42 -0.21
C PRO A 58 16.75 1.35 0.58
N LEU A 59 16.84 1.47 1.91
CA LEU A 59 17.52 0.48 2.75
C LEU A 59 16.87 -0.90 2.69
N ALA A 60 15.55 -0.98 2.56
CA ALA A 60 14.84 -2.24 2.39
C ALA A 60 15.11 -2.86 1.01
N THR A 61 15.10 -2.05 -0.04
CA THR A 61 15.46 -2.50 -1.39
C THR A 61 16.90 -3.00 -1.44
N ASP A 62 17.85 -2.26 -0.88
CA ASP A 62 19.27 -2.62 -0.90
C ASP A 62 19.54 -3.91 -0.11
N ALA A 63 18.93 -4.08 1.07
CA ALA A 63 19.04 -5.30 1.85
C ALA A 63 18.44 -6.52 1.13
N ALA A 64 17.33 -6.35 0.43
CA ALA A 64 16.69 -7.39 -0.37
C ALA A 64 17.56 -7.82 -1.56
N VAL A 65 18.14 -6.85 -2.28
CA VAL A 65 19.08 -7.13 -3.39
C VAL A 65 20.34 -7.80 -2.86
N ASP A 66 20.84 -7.41 -1.68
CA ASP A 66 21.98 -8.08 -1.04
C ASP A 66 21.66 -9.54 -0.68
N ALA A 67 20.45 -9.82 -0.18
CA ALA A 67 20.03 -11.20 0.06
C ALA A 67 20.06 -12.02 -1.24
N MET A 68 19.58 -11.47 -2.36
CA MET A 68 19.67 -12.14 -3.67
C MET A 68 21.14 -12.34 -4.12
N ARG A 69 22.04 -11.36 -3.91
CA ARG A 69 23.47 -11.48 -4.22
C ARG A 69 24.15 -12.60 -3.43
N ARG A 70 23.71 -12.85 -2.22
CA ARG A 70 24.20 -13.94 -1.36
C ARG A 70 23.61 -15.31 -1.71
N GLY A 71 22.88 -15.43 -2.82
CA GLY A 71 22.29 -16.66 -3.33
C GLY A 71 20.83 -16.89 -2.92
N GLY A 72 20.20 -15.94 -2.26
CA GLY A 72 18.77 -15.96 -1.98
C GLY A 72 17.92 -15.81 -3.24
N ASN A 73 16.68 -16.23 -3.17
CA ASN A 73 15.68 -16.07 -4.22
C ASN A 73 14.73 -14.88 -3.94
N ALA A 74 13.69 -14.73 -4.75
CA ALA A 74 12.71 -13.66 -4.58
C ALA A 74 11.97 -13.71 -3.23
N VAL A 75 11.81 -14.89 -2.61
CA VAL A 75 11.19 -15.02 -1.28
C VAL A 75 12.13 -14.47 -0.21
N ASP A 76 13.41 -14.83 -0.27
CA ASP A 76 14.44 -14.30 0.64
C ASP A 76 14.52 -12.76 0.55
N ALA A 77 14.50 -12.23 -0.68
CA ALA A 77 14.52 -10.79 -0.91
C ALA A 77 13.34 -10.09 -0.23
N ILE A 78 12.13 -10.62 -0.41
CA ILE A 78 10.92 -10.02 0.16
C ILE A 78 10.91 -10.08 1.69
N VAL A 79 11.26 -11.22 2.28
CA VAL A 79 11.27 -11.33 3.75
C VAL A 79 12.33 -10.40 4.34
N THR A 80 13.51 -10.32 3.73
CA THR A 80 14.52 -9.34 4.16
C THR A 80 13.99 -7.92 4.07
N ALA A 81 13.34 -7.55 2.94
CA ALA A 81 12.73 -6.23 2.79
C ALA A 81 11.69 -5.93 3.88
N GLY A 82 10.77 -6.86 4.15
CA GLY A 82 9.71 -6.70 5.14
C GLY A 82 10.25 -6.49 6.55
N LEU A 83 11.23 -7.29 6.97
CA LEU A 83 11.87 -7.12 8.27
C LEU A 83 12.64 -5.79 8.39
N VAL A 84 13.29 -5.34 7.32
CA VAL A 84 13.94 -4.02 7.29
C VAL A 84 12.91 -2.89 7.30
N LEU A 85 11.79 -3.02 6.59
CA LEU A 85 10.71 -2.03 6.61
C LEU A 85 10.14 -1.83 8.01
N SER A 86 10.09 -2.87 8.86
CA SER A 86 9.67 -2.69 10.25
C SER A 86 10.60 -1.78 11.08
N VAL A 87 11.82 -1.54 10.61
CA VAL A 87 12.76 -0.57 11.20
C VAL A 87 12.57 0.82 10.60
N VAL A 88 12.56 0.92 9.26
CA VAL A 88 12.68 2.20 8.54
C VAL A 88 11.34 2.78 8.06
N ASP A 89 10.28 1.99 8.10
CA ASP A 89 8.91 2.35 7.69
C ASP A 89 7.87 2.01 8.79
N SER A 90 8.29 2.02 10.04
CA SER A 90 7.50 1.65 11.21
C SER A 90 6.22 2.48 11.43
N HIS A 91 5.97 3.45 10.58
CA HIS A 91 4.71 4.19 10.53
C HIS A 91 3.65 3.55 9.62
N ASN A 92 4.01 2.58 8.78
CA ASN A 92 3.10 1.90 7.86
C ASN A 92 3.03 0.39 8.07
N SER A 93 4.16 -0.26 8.41
CA SER A 93 4.27 -1.71 8.53
C SER A 93 5.26 -2.12 9.62
N GLY A 94 5.29 -3.40 9.96
CA GLY A 94 6.25 -3.93 10.92
C GLY A 94 5.79 -5.20 11.61
N ILE A 95 6.73 -5.85 12.31
CA ILE A 95 6.54 -7.17 12.92
C ILE A 95 5.45 -7.23 14.01
N GLY A 96 4.97 -6.09 14.49
CA GLY A 96 3.79 -6.01 15.36
C GLY A 96 2.45 -5.92 14.60
N GLY A 97 2.46 -6.14 13.31
CA GLY A 97 1.33 -6.13 12.40
C GLY A 97 1.14 -7.43 11.63
N GLY A 98 0.59 -7.33 10.45
CA GLY A 98 0.34 -8.46 9.57
C GLY A 98 0.72 -8.20 8.13
N CYS A 99 0.67 -9.27 7.36
CA CYS A 99 1.02 -9.19 5.96
C CYS A 99 0.25 -10.17 5.09
N PHE A 100 0.34 -10.00 3.80
CA PHE A 100 -0.16 -10.84 2.74
C PHE A 100 0.95 -11.15 1.69
N LEU A 101 1.41 -12.47 1.47
CA LEU A 101 2.39 -12.92 0.46
C LEU A 101 1.77 -13.78 -0.64
N LEU A 102 1.88 -13.41 -1.89
CA LEU A 102 1.54 -14.20 -3.05
C LEU A 102 2.85 -14.63 -3.74
N ILE A 103 3.15 -15.92 -3.77
CA ILE A 103 4.39 -16.47 -4.29
C ILE A 103 4.07 -17.31 -5.53
N ARG A 104 4.51 -16.85 -6.71
CA ARG A 104 4.49 -17.66 -7.91
C ARG A 104 5.89 -18.24 -8.12
N ARG A 105 6.02 -19.56 -8.02
CA ARG A 105 7.28 -20.29 -8.17
C ARG A 105 7.65 -20.52 -9.64
N ALA A 106 8.91 -20.78 -9.90
CA ALA A 106 9.43 -21.08 -11.22
C ALA A 106 8.66 -22.19 -11.95
N ASN A 107 8.16 -23.21 -11.21
CA ASN A 107 7.37 -24.31 -11.75
C ASN A 107 5.90 -23.95 -12.07
N GLY A 108 5.49 -22.70 -11.86
CA GLY A 108 4.13 -22.23 -12.08
C GLY A 108 3.18 -22.36 -10.89
N GLU A 109 3.59 -23.04 -9.82
CA GLU A 109 2.81 -23.11 -8.59
C GLU A 109 2.63 -21.71 -7.98
N VAL A 110 1.41 -21.40 -7.53
CA VAL A 110 1.12 -20.14 -6.83
C VAL A 110 0.64 -20.44 -5.43
N ILE A 111 1.36 -19.90 -4.47
CA ILE A 111 1.10 -20.03 -3.04
C ILE A 111 0.69 -18.69 -2.49
N ALA A 112 -0.26 -18.74 -1.62
CA ALA A 112 -0.70 -17.56 -0.88
C ALA A 112 -0.63 -17.89 0.63
N ILE A 113 0.07 -17.04 1.46
CA ILE A 113 0.20 -17.23 2.93
C ILE A 113 -0.50 -16.09 3.67
N ASP A 114 -1.39 -16.29 4.59
CA ASP A 114 -2.16 -15.36 5.42
C ASP A 114 -1.47 -15.07 6.76
N GLY A 115 -0.84 -13.93 6.82
CA GLY A 115 -0.35 -13.33 8.06
C GLY A 115 -1.23 -12.20 8.57
N ARG A 116 -2.55 -12.18 8.25
CA ARG A 116 -3.47 -11.18 8.79
C ARG A 116 -3.63 -11.36 10.30
N GLU A 117 -3.75 -10.28 11.00
CA GLU A 117 -4.00 -10.26 12.43
C GLU A 117 -5.31 -10.98 12.78
N THR A 118 -5.39 -11.51 13.99
CA THR A 118 -6.63 -12.09 14.51
C THR A 118 -7.12 -11.33 15.72
N ALA A 119 -8.43 -11.21 15.88
CA ALA A 119 -9.03 -10.67 17.09
C ALA A 119 -8.65 -11.56 18.30
N PRO A 120 -8.34 -10.95 19.48
CA PRO A 120 -8.10 -11.70 20.71
C PRO A 120 -9.28 -12.64 21.06
N ALA A 121 -9.00 -13.74 21.73
CA ALA A 121 -10.02 -14.69 22.20
C ALA A 121 -11.08 -14.05 23.13
N LYS A 122 -10.72 -12.96 23.80
CA LYS A 122 -11.63 -12.18 24.66
C LYS A 122 -12.38 -11.06 23.93
N ALA A 123 -12.18 -10.88 22.61
CA ALA A 123 -12.89 -9.87 21.84
C ALA A 123 -14.39 -10.19 21.79
N THR A 124 -15.23 -9.16 21.86
CA THR A 124 -16.68 -9.29 21.77
C THR A 124 -17.23 -8.42 20.65
N ARG A 125 -18.42 -8.81 20.13
CA ARG A 125 -19.11 -8.12 19.05
C ARG A 125 -19.18 -6.60 19.26
N ASP A 126 -19.45 -6.17 20.48
CA ASP A 126 -19.78 -4.80 20.85
C ASP A 126 -18.67 -4.09 21.65
N MET A 127 -17.44 -4.64 21.67
CA MET A 127 -16.33 -4.13 22.48
C MET A 127 -15.98 -2.65 22.22
N PHE A 128 -16.30 -2.16 21.03
CA PHE A 128 -16.06 -0.76 20.62
C PHE A 128 -17.27 0.15 20.78
N LEU A 129 -18.37 -0.36 21.35
CA LEU A 129 -19.57 0.45 21.59
C LEU A 129 -19.55 1.05 23.01
N ARG A 130 -20.05 2.26 23.15
CA ARG A 130 -20.46 2.88 24.40
C ARG A 130 -21.83 3.48 24.21
N ASP A 131 -22.74 3.16 25.10
CA ASP A 131 -24.17 3.56 25.00
C ASP A 131 -24.79 3.24 23.62
N GLY A 132 -24.43 2.05 23.07
CA GLY A 132 -24.94 1.56 21.78
C GLY A 132 -24.34 2.26 20.54
N LYS A 133 -23.33 3.11 20.69
CA LYS A 133 -22.67 3.83 19.59
C LYS A 133 -21.20 3.47 19.50
N ALA A 134 -20.70 3.32 18.26
CA ALA A 134 -19.29 3.08 17.99
C ALA A 134 -18.43 4.28 18.45
N VAL A 135 -17.35 3.98 19.19
CA VAL A 135 -16.35 4.95 19.65
C VAL A 135 -15.05 4.64 18.92
N ALA A 136 -14.74 5.42 17.89
CA ALA A 136 -13.63 5.18 16.98
C ALA A 136 -12.25 5.14 17.69
N GLU A 137 -12.03 5.95 18.72
CA GLU A 137 -10.76 5.97 19.45
C GLU A 137 -10.40 4.59 20.05
N LEU A 138 -11.40 3.80 20.48
CA LEU A 138 -11.20 2.48 21.07
C LEU A 138 -10.60 1.47 20.09
N SER A 139 -10.94 1.57 18.80
CA SER A 139 -10.40 0.71 17.74
C SER A 139 -9.12 1.27 17.09
N GLN A 140 -8.81 2.56 17.31
CA GLN A 140 -7.71 3.24 16.63
C GLN A 140 -6.48 3.45 17.48
N THR A 141 -6.62 3.60 18.82
CA THR A 141 -5.52 3.97 19.71
C THR A 141 -5.53 3.13 20.99
N GLY A 142 -4.36 2.64 21.37
CA GLY A 142 -4.17 1.92 22.62
C GLY A 142 -4.48 0.42 22.56
N PRO A 143 -4.62 -0.22 23.73
CA PRO A 143 -4.55 -1.67 23.88
C PRO A 143 -5.72 -2.44 23.25
N LEU A 144 -6.92 -1.86 23.19
CA LEU A 144 -8.10 -2.52 22.60
C LEU A 144 -8.05 -2.58 21.07
N ALA A 145 -7.25 -1.70 20.46
CA ALA A 145 -7.12 -1.62 19.00
C ALA A 145 -6.27 -2.75 18.40
N VAL A 146 -5.56 -3.53 19.23
CA VAL A 146 -4.51 -4.46 18.78
C VAL A 146 -5.08 -5.83 18.48
N GLY A 147 -4.87 -6.31 17.25
CA GLY A 147 -5.00 -7.73 16.89
C GLY A 147 -3.70 -8.50 17.11
N VAL A 148 -3.79 -9.83 17.20
CA VAL A 148 -2.60 -10.71 17.31
C VAL A 148 -1.76 -10.56 16.06
N PRO A 149 -0.48 -10.14 16.16
CA PRO A 149 0.38 -9.95 15.00
C PRO A 149 0.64 -11.23 14.21
N GLY A 150 0.70 -11.11 12.88
CA GLY A 150 0.87 -12.28 12.02
C GLY A 150 2.06 -12.25 11.06
N GLU A 151 2.73 -11.10 10.92
CA GLU A 151 3.80 -10.92 9.94
C GLU A 151 4.98 -11.89 10.15
N ILE A 152 5.45 -12.05 11.39
CA ILE A 152 6.57 -12.98 11.71
C ILE A 152 6.23 -14.43 11.35
N ALA A 153 5.01 -14.90 11.64
CA ALA A 153 4.62 -16.26 11.31
C ALA A 153 4.59 -16.51 9.79
N ALA A 154 4.08 -15.53 9.04
CA ALA A 154 4.01 -15.61 7.59
C ALA A 154 5.41 -15.56 6.95
N PHE A 155 6.28 -14.67 7.38
CA PHE A 155 7.65 -14.55 6.87
C PHE A 155 8.49 -15.78 7.21
N HIS A 156 8.42 -16.26 8.45
CA HIS A 156 9.13 -17.47 8.85
C HIS A 156 8.65 -18.69 8.05
N GLN A 157 7.33 -18.85 7.86
CA GLN A 157 6.77 -19.90 7.01
C GLN A 157 7.25 -19.77 5.56
N ALA A 158 7.30 -18.56 5.00
CA ALA A 158 7.70 -18.31 3.61
C ALA A 158 9.16 -18.74 3.37
N VAL A 159 10.10 -18.25 4.18
CA VAL A 159 11.53 -18.61 3.98
C VAL A 159 11.81 -20.06 4.29
N THR A 160 11.21 -20.62 5.33
CA THR A 160 11.42 -22.04 5.70
C THR A 160 10.98 -23.00 4.60
N LYS A 161 9.89 -22.68 3.87
CA LYS A 161 9.34 -23.55 2.82
C LYS A 161 9.87 -23.24 1.43
N PHE A 162 10.20 -21.98 1.14
CA PHE A 162 10.40 -21.50 -0.23
C PHE A 162 11.66 -20.63 -0.39
N GLY A 163 12.31 -20.19 0.69
CA GLY A 163 13.57 -19.47 0.68
C GLY A 163 14.78 -20.39 0.49
N LYS A 164 15.94 -19.78 0.29
CA LYS A 164 17.25 -20.43 0.17
C LYS A 164 18.21 -20.04 1.29
N LEU A 165 17.99 -18.87 1.91
CA LEU A 165 18.81 -18.38 3.00
C LEU A 165 18.21 -18.76 4.35
N PRO A 166 19.02 -18.96 5.40
CA PRO A 166 18.51 -19.21 6.73
C PRO A 166 17.78 -18.00 7.31
N TRP A 167 16.72 -18.24 8.09
CA TRP A 167 15.94 -17.21 8.80
C TRP A 167 16.83 -16.20 9.56
N TYR A 168 17.90 -16.70 10.14
CA TYR A 168 18.91 -15.95 10.88
C TYR A 168 19.42 -14.74 10.09
N ASP A 169 19.75 -14.91 8.83
CA ASP A 169 20.33 -13.88 7.97
C ASP A 169 19.37 -12.70 7.72
N HIS A 170 18.09 -13.00 7.55
CA HIS A 170 17.05 -11.98 7.32
C HIS A 170 16.86 -11.10 8.56
N CYS A 171 16.81 -11.72 9.74
CA CYS A 171 16.70 -10.99 11.00
C CYS A 171 17.93 -10.12 11.28
N LEU A 172 19.14 -10.61 11.01
CA LEU A 172 20.36 -9.82 11.21
C LEU A 172 20.48 -8.64 10.25
N ALA A 173 19.91 -8.72 9.04
CA ALA A 173 19.86 -7.58 8.13
C ALA A 173 19.06 -6.42 8.74
N ALA A 174 17.91 -6.70 9.34
CA ALA A 174 17.09 -5.71 10.04
C ALA A 174 17.77 -5.22 11.35
N ALA A 175 18.35 -6.14 12.13
CA ALA A 175 19.09 -5.79 13.35
C ALA A 175 20.22 -4.79 13.08
N LYS A 176 20.97 -5.01 12.00
CA LYS A 176 22.07 -4.12 11.59
C LYS A 176 21.60 -2.69 11.34
N ILE A 177 20.47 -2.52 10.63
CA ILE A 177 19.92 -1.19 10.34
C ILE A 177 19.38 -0.53 11.61
N ALA A 178 18.70 -1.28 12.48
CA ALA A 178 18.25 -0.77 13.78
C ALA A 178 19.43 -0.32 14.69
N GLU A 179 20.58 -1.00 14.60
CA GLU A 179 21.80 -0.71 15.36
C GLU A 179 22.55 0.52 14.82
N THR A 180 22.71 0.61 13.49
CA THR A 180 23.40 1.74 12.85
C THR A 180 22.54 3.00 12.83
N GLY A 181 21.22 2.85 12.84
CA GLY A 181 20.24 3.90 12.60
C GLY A 181 20.00 4.14 11.11
N PHE A 182 18.98 4.92 10.82
CA PHE A 182 18.60 5.35 9.47
C PHE A 182 18.25 6.84 9.48
N THR A 183 18.43 7.51 8.35
CA THR A 183 18.07 8.93 8.23
C THR A 183 16.54 9.07 8.14
N VAL A 184 15.96 9.79 9.10
CA VAL A 184 14.53 10.13 9.12
C VAL A 184 14.20 11.02 7.93
N THR A 185 13.29 10.58 7.08
CA THR A 185 12.86 11.34 5.89
C THR A 185 11.82 12.40 6.25
N PRO A 186 11.59 13.41 5.39
CA PRO A 186 10.51 14.38 5.61
C PRO A 186 9.12 13.73 5.72
N ASN A 187 8.85 12.66 4.96
CA ASN A 187 7.59 11.92 5.05
C ASN A 187 7.44 11.23 6.41
N TYR A 188 8.47 10.49 6.84
CA TYR A 188 8.49 9.83 8.15
C TYR A 188 8.25 10.84 9.28
N ALA A 189 9.00 11.96 9.28
CA ALA A 189 8.87 13.01 10.28
C ALA A 189 7.46 13.63 10.31
N SER A 190 6.88 13.89 9.13
CA SER A 190 5.53 14.42 9.01
C SER A 190 4.47 13.46 9.56
N ARG A 191 4.60 12.15 9.25
CA ARG A 191 3.73 11.10 9.79
C ARG A 191 3.84 11.00 11.31
N LEU A 192 5.06 11.03 11.84
CA LEU A 192 5.30 11.01 13.29
C LEU A 192 4.68 12.23 13.97
N ALA A 193 4.92 13.42 13.43
CA ALA A 193 4.36 14.66 13.99
C ALA A 193 2.83 14.66 14.01
N SER A 194 2.18 14.04 13.02
CA SER A 194 0.71 13.98 12.95
C SER A 194 0.06 13.16 14.06
N VAL A 195 0.79 12.24 14.70
CA VAL A 195 0.30 11.35 15.77
C VAL A 195 1.10 11.48 17.08
N ALA A 196 2.00 12.46 17.17
CA ALA A 196 2.92 12.63 18.30
C ALA A 196 2.18 12.69 19.66
N LYS A 197 1.07 13.42 19.74
CA LYS A 197 0.24 13.54 20.95
C LYS A 197 -0.33 12.20 21.42
N ASP A 198 -0.65 11.30 20.49
CA ASP A 198 -1.18 9.98 20.82
C ASP A 198 -0.04 9.05 21.26
N ILE A 199 1.13 9.14 20.63
CA ILE A 199 2.32 8.39 21.02
C ILE A 199 2.78 8.78 22.44
N GLU A 200 2.70 10.05 22.81
CA GLU A 200 3.08 10.55 24.15
C GLU A 200 2.26 9.93 25.29
N LYS A 201 1.05 9.44 25.02
CA LYS A 201 0.21 8.74 26.00
C LYS A 201 0.87 7.45 26.52
N PHE A 202 1.83 6.88 25.77
CA PHE A 202 2.48 5.60 26.04
C PHE A 202 3.99 5.79 26.29
N PRO A 203 4.48 5.64 27.54
CA PRO A 203 5.87 5.94 27.89
C PRO A 203 6.92 5.20 27.06
N ALA A 204 6.70 3.90 26.76
CA ALA A 204 7.62 3.11 25.92
C ALA A 204 7.66 3.62 24.47
N SER A 205 6.52 4.03 23.92
CA SER A 205 6.44 4.60 22.57
C SER A 205 7.14 5.96 22.50
N ARG A 206 6.93 6.79 23.51
CA ARG A 206 7.62 8.08 23.64
C ARG A 206 9.14 7.90 23.71
N ALA A 207 9.62 6.91 24.46
CA ALA A 207 11.05 6.61 24.57
C ALA A 207 11.67 6.20 23.22
N VAL A 208 10.91 5.56 22.33
CA VAL A 208 11.38 5.12 21.00
C VAL A 208 11.34 6.26 19.98
N PHE A 209 10.30 7.10 19.99
CA PHE A 209 10.04 8.03 18.88
C PHE A 209 10.36 9.50 19.18
N PHE A 210 10.82 9.80 20.42
CA PHE A 210 11.14 11.16 20.81
C PHE A 210 12.62 11.30 21.15
N ARG A 211 13.16 12.45 20.88
CA ARG A 211 14.52 12.85 21.23
C ARG A 211 14.64 13.16 22.72
N SER A 212 15.87 13.30 23.20
CA SER A 212 16.16 13.66 24.58
C SER A 212 15.64 15.05 25.01
N ASP A 213 15.41 15.95 24.02
CA ASP A 213 14.79 17.26 24.26
C ASP A 213 13.26 17.22 24.39
N GLY A 214 12.67 16.01 24.28
CA GLY A 214 11.23 15.79 24.40
C GLY A 214 10.43 16.04 23.13
N ALA A 215 11.06 16.35 22.00
CA ALA A 215 10.38 16.49 20.71
C ALA A 215 10.45 15.19 19.87
N PRO A 216 9.46 14.92 19.00
CA PRO A 216 9.53 13.77 18.09
C PRO A 216 10.72 13.88 17.12
N TRP A 217 11.16 12.77 16.56
CA TRP A 217 12.21 12.77 15.54
C TRP A 217 11.80 13.68 14.36
N LYS A 218 12.77 14.40 13.82
CA LYS A 218 12.61 15.29 12.68
C LYS A 218 13.42 14.78 11.48
N ALA A 219 13.13 15.30 10.31
CA ALA A 219 13.90 15.01 9.10
C ALA A 219 15.39 15.30 9.30
N GLY A 220 16.24 14.34 8.91
CA GLY A 220 17.68 14.37 9.07
C GLY A 220 18.21 13.75 10.37
N ASP A 221 17.36 13.47 11.36
CA ASP A 221 17.76 12.71 12.55
C ASP A 221 18.16 11.28 12.16
N THR A 222 19.03 10.66 12.96
CA THR A 222 19.48 9.26 12.73
C THR A 222 19.27 8.44 14.01
N PRO A 223 18.02 8.07 14.35
CA PRO A 223 17.73 7.29 15.54
C PRO A 223 18.27 5.87 15.45
N ARG A 224 18.76 5.37 16.58
CA ARG A 224 19.08 3.96 16.81
C ARG A 224 17.99 3.34 17.66
N GLN A 225 17.72 2.05 17.42
CA GLN A 225 16.63 1.35 18.09
C GLN A 225 17.14 0.11 18.86
N PRO A 226 17.83 0.30 20.00
CA PRO A 226 18.53 -0.78 20.72
C PRO A 226 17.62 -1.92 21.16
N ASP A 227 16.39 -1.64 21.53
CA ASP A 227 15.44 -2.70 21.91
C ASP A 227 15.00 -3.51 20.70
N LEU A 228 14.81 -2.87 19.54
CA LEU A 228 14.49 -3.57 18.30
C LEU A 228 15.68 -4.41 17.81
N VAL A 229 16.93 -3.97 18.03
CA VAL A 229 18.13 -4.80 17.81
C VAL A 229 18.07 -6.09 18.61
N LYS A 230 17.76 -6.01 19.93
CA LYS A 230 17.61 -7.19 20.78
C LYS A 230 16.52 -8.13 20.25
N THR A 231 15.36 -7.55 19.88
CA THR A 231 14.26 -8.30 19.31
C THR A 231 14.67 -9.08 18.05
N PHE A 232 15.31 -8.42 17.07
CA PHE A 232 15.75 -9.10 15.84
C PHE A 232 16.85 -10.14 16.07
N ARG A 233 17.79 -9.89 17.00
CA ARG A 233 18.80 -10.89 17.37
C ARG A 233 18.16 -12.12 18.04
N SER A 234 17.21 -11.90 18.95
CA SER A 234 16.47 -13.01 19.57
C SER A 234 15.64 -13.79 18.56
N LEU A 235 14.98 -13.11 17.60
CA LEU A 235 14.30 -13.77 16.50
C LEU A 235 15.23 -14.57 15.59
N ALA A 236 16.46 -14.06 15.36
CA ALA A 236 17.47 -14.76 14.57
C ALA A 236 17.88 -16.09 15.24
N GLU A 237 18.10 -16.07 16.55
CA GLU A 237 18.60 -17.20 17.33
C GLU A 237 17.52 -18.23 17.66
N GLN A 238 16.29 -17.79 17.97
CA GLN A 238 15.23 -18.63 18.53
C GLN A 238 14.04 -18.82 17.58
N GLY A 239 14.08 -18.21 16.39
CA GLY A 239 13.00 -18.32 15.40
C GLY A 239 11.71 -17.64 15.85
N SER A 240 10.61 -17.98 15.18
CA SER A 240 9.29 -17.41 15.48
C SER A 240 8.74 -17.78 16.87
N ASP A 241 9.24 -18.84 17.49
CA ASP A 241 8.79 -19.26 18.83
C ASP A 241 9.11 -18.22 19.90
N TRP A 242 10.23 -17.48 19.77
CA TRP A 242 10.53 -16.35 20.64
C TRP A 242 9.40 -15.29 20.65
N PHE A 243 8.76 -15.09 19.48
CA PHE A 243 7.68 -14.11 19.32
C PHE A 243 6.33 -14.64 19.82
N TYR A 244 6.00 -15.90 19.46
CA TYR A 244 4.65 -16.43 19.70
C TYR A 244 4.51 -17.23 21.00
N ARG A 245 5.59 -17.84 21.53
CA ARG A 245 5.59 -18.69 22.73
C ARG A 245 6.63 -18.27 23.76
N GLY A 246 7.37 -17.19 23.44
CA GLY A 246 8.50 -16.75 24.22
C GLY A 246 8.32 -15.37 24.86
N PRO A 247 9.45 -14.68 25.12
CA PRO A 247 9.48 -13.41 25.86
C PRO A 247 8.62 -12.29 25.27
N PHE A 248 8.47 -12.20 23.95
CA PHE A 248 7.65 -11.18 23.32
C PHE A 248 6.16 -11.34 23.66
N ALA A 249 5.62 -12.54 23.52
CA ALA A 249 4.22 -12.83 23.86
C ALA A 249 3.95 -12.52 25.34
N LYS A 250 4.86 -12.93 26.24
CA LYS A 250 4.75 -12.65 27.66
C LYS A 250 4.78 -11.14 27.97
N ALA A 251 5.76 -10.42 27.44
CA ALA A 251 5.89 -8.97 27.68
C ALA A 251 4.64 -8.21 27.17
N THR A 252 4.12 -8.63 26.00
CA THR A 252 2.89 -8.04 25.43
C THR A 252 1.67 -8.33 26.31
N ALA A 253 1.48 -9.59 26.73
CA ALA A 253 0.35 -9.99 27.57
C ALA A 253 0.37 -9.31 28.95
N ASP A 254 1.57 -9.18 29.56
CA ASP A 254 1.74 -8.48 30.83
C ASP A 254 1.38 -6.99 30.69
N TRP A 255 1.86 -6.34 29.63
CA TRP A 255 1.52 -4.94 29.36
C TRP A 255 0.02 -4.76 29.09
N MET A 256 -0.59 -5.62 28.28
CA MET A 256 -2.03 -5.60 28.00
C MET A 256 -2.88 -5.72 29.26
N ARG A 257 -2.51 -6.62 30.17
CA ARG A 257 -3.20 -6.82 31.46
C ARG A 257 -3.17 -5.56 32.32
N GLY A 258 -2.04 -4.85 32.35
CA GLY A 258 -1.87 -3.62 33.11
C GLY A 258 -2.56 -2.39 32.49
N ASN A 259 -2.90 -2.45 31.21
CA ASN A 259 -3.43 -1.30 30.44
C ASN A 259 -4.84 -1.53 29.85
N GLY A 260 -5.55 -2.59 30.26
CA GLY A 260 -6.92 -2.86 29.83
C GLY A 260 -7.04 -3.44 28.43
N GLY A 261 -5.97 -4.05 27.89
CA GLY A 261 -5.98 -4.78 26.63
C GLY A 261 -6.47 -6.22 26.77
N LEU A 262 -6.70 -6.89 25.64
CA LEU A 262 -7.31 -8.23 25.60
C LEU A 262 -6.31 -9.34 25.24
N LEU A 263 -5.18 -9.03 24.60
CA LEU A 263 -4.21 -10.02 24.16
C LEU A 263 -3.59 -10.76 25.34
N THR A 264 -3.50 -12.08 25.21
CA THR A 264 -2.91 -13.01 26.18
C THR A 264 -1.80 -13.83 25.52
N GLU A 265 -0.94 -14.47 26.31
CA GLU A 265 0.07 -15.41 25.78
C GLU A 265 -0.58 -16.55 24.96
N ALA A 266 -1.79 -17.00 25.34
CA ALA A 266 -2.52 -18.02 24.62
C ALA A 266 -2.98 -17.54 23.21
N ASP A 267 -3.32 -16.28 23.04
CA ASP A 267 -3.66 -15.70 21.73
C ASP A 267 -2.46 -15.78 20.79
N PHE A 268 -1.26 -15.45 21.28
CA PHE A 268 -0.02 -15.58 20.51
C PHE A 268 0.30 -17.06 20.21
N ALA A 269 0.28 -17.93 21.22
CA ALA A 269 0.63 -19.35 21.07
C ALA A 269 -0.28 -20.10 20.07
N ASN A 270 -1.54 -19.66 19.95
CA ASN A 270 -2.53 -20.24 19.04
C ASN A 270 -2.54 -19.57 17.64
N TYR A 271 -1.77 -18.49 17.43
CA TYR A 271 -1.72 -17.85 16.13
C TYR A 271 -1.03 -18.74 15.09
N LEU A 272 -1.64 -18.85 13.93
CA LEU A 272 -1.11 -19.59 12.78
C LEU A 272 -1.28 -18.76 11.51
N ALA A 273 -0.19 -18.55 10.78
CA ALA A 273 -0.29 -18.08 9.40
C ALA A 273 -0.96 -19.17 8.55
N LYS A 274 -1.95 -18.81 7.73
CA LYS A 274 -2.73 -19.76 6.94
C LYS A 274 -2.26 -19.79 5.49
N SER A 275 -2.18 -20.97 4.87
CA SER A 275 -2.07 -21.08 3.41
C SER A 275 -3.46 -21.02 2.78
N ARG A 276 -3.69 -20.23 1.70
CA ARG A 276 -5.00 -20.02 1.06
C ARG A 276 -4.95 -20.29 -0.46
N VAL A 277 -6.07 -20.56 -1.12
CA VAL A 277 -6.15 -20.74 -2.57
C VAL A 277 -6.18 -19.35 -3.24
N PRO A 278 -5.20 -18.98 -4.10
CA PRO A 278 -5.21 -17.72 -4.81
C PRO A 278 -6.49 -17.50 -5.61
N LEU A 279 -7.00 -16.27 -5.65
CA LEU A 279 -8.08 -15.92 -6.55
C LEU A 279 -7.53 -15.78 -7.98
N ARG A 280 -8.24 -16.34 -8.95
CA ARG A 280 -7.88 -16.27 -10.37
C ARG A 280 -9.05 -15.76 -11.19
N THR A 281 -8.76 -14.85 -12.11
CA THR A 281 -9.68 -14.44 -13.16
C THR A 281 -8.91 -14.18 -14.46
N THR A 282 -9.60 -13.96 -15.55
CA THR A 282 -8.98 -13.55 -16.81
C THR A 282 -9.43 -12.12 -17.15
N TYR A 283 -8.57 -11.38 -17.82
CA TYR A 283 -8.89 -10.07 -18.36
C TYR A 283 -8.12 -9.83 -19.66
N ARG A 284 -8.85 -9.66 -20.80
CA ARG A 284 -8.27 -9.43 -22.11
C ARG A 284 -7.12 -10.38 -22.46
N GLY A 285 -7.34 -11.69 -22.25
CA GLY A 285 -6.34 -12.73 -22.52
C GLY A 285 -5.20 -12.85 -21.52
N HIS A 286 -5.21 -12.06 -20.45
CA HIS A 286 -4.26 -12.18 -19.35
C HIS A 286 -4.90 -12.90 -18.17
N GLU A 287 -4.12 -13.71 -17.46
CA GLU A 287 -4.54 -14.28 -16.18
C GLU A 287 -4.17 -13.29 -15.05
N ILE A 288 -5.14 -12.97 -14.21
CA ILE A 288 -4.98 -12.09 -13.06
C ILE A 288 -5.05 -12.96 -11.81
N ILE A 289 -3.96 -13.02 -11.08
CA ILE A 289 -3.87 -13.75 -9.82
C ILE A 289 -3.86 -12.74 -8.69
N GLY A 290 -4.93 -12.74 -7.92
CA GLY A 290 -5.15 -11.83 -6.79
C GLY A 290 -5.30 -12.59 -5.49
N PHE A 291 -5.53 -11.80 -4.48
CA PHE A 291 -5.61 -12.23 -3.11
C PHE A 291 -7.07 -12.49 -2.69
N PRO A 292 -7.43 -13.68 -2.15
CA PRO A 292 -8.80 -13.99 -1.72
C PRO A 292 -9.16 -13.36 -0.37
N PRO A 293 -10.41 -13.47 0.12
CA PRO A 293 -10.78 -13.10 1.48
C PRO A 293 -9.92 -13.83 2.55
N PRO A 294 -9.58 -13.15 3.68
CA PRO A 294 -10.16 -11.93 4.21
C PRO A 294 -9.63 -10.63 3.56
N SER A 295 -9.03 -10.68 2.37
CA SER A 295 -8.84 -9.47 1.58
C SER A 295 -9.99 -9.24 0.61
N SER A 296 -10.51 -8.03 0.57
CA SER A 296 -11.41 -7.59 -0.48
C SER A 296 -10.65 -7.24 -1.76
N GLY A 297 -9.33 -7.09 -1.68
CA GLY A 297 -8.49 -6.56 -2.75
C GLY A 297 -8.56 -7.38 -4.03
N GLY A 298 -8.20 -8.65 -3.97
CA GLY A 298 -8.25 -9.50 -5.17
C GLY A 298 -9.66 -9.69 -5.71
N VAL A 299 -10.67 -9.80 -4.82
CA VAL A 299 -12.09 -9.94 -5.23
C VAL A 299 -12.52 -8.74 -6.06
N HIS A 300 -12.25 -7.50 -5.57
CA HIS A 300 -12.77 -6.31 -6.25
C HIS A 300 -11.91 -5.87 -7.42
N VAL A 301 -10.60 -6.13 -7.42
CA VAL A 301 -9.79 -6.00 -8.65
C VAL A 301 -10.37 -6.92 -9.74
N ALA A 302 -10.63 -8.19 -9.42
CA ALA A 302 -11.21 -9.13 -10.37
C ALA A 302 -12.64 -8.73 -10.80
N GLN A 303 -13.51 -8.37 -9.86
CA GLN A 303 -14.88 -7.95 -10.16
C GLN A 303 -14.91 -6.71 -11.06
N ILE A 304 -14.11 -5.68 -10.75
CA ILE A 304 -14.06 -4.46 -11.56
C ILE A 304 -13.49 -4.75 -12.94
N LEU A 305 -12.41 -5.54 -13.05
CA LEU A 305 -11.86 -5.95 -14.34
C LEU A 305 -12.89 -6.70 -15.19
N ASN A 306 -13.63 -7.63 -14.57
CA ASN A 306 -14.68 -8.38 -15.25
C ASN A 306 -15.82 -7.47 -15.75
N ILE A 307 -16.22 -6.43 -14.99
CA ILE A 307 -17.18 -5.41 -15.44
C ILE A 307 -16.60 -4.62 -16.63
N LEU A 308 -15.35 -4.18 -16.51
CA LEU A 308 -14.69 -3.34 -17.52
C LEU A 308 -14.37 -4.09 -18.82
N GLU A 309 -14.35 -5.40 -18.81
CA GLU A 309 -14.16 -6.21 -20.03
C GLU A 309 -15.26 -5.98 -21.08
N HIS A 310 -16.43 -5.47 -20.66
CA HIS A 310 -17.56 -5.12 -21.53
C HIS A 310 -17.44 -3.74 -22.20
N PHE A 311 -16.35 -2.98 -21.94
CA PHE A 311 -16.12 -1.64 -22.51
C PHE A 311 -14.78 -1.62 -23.26
N ASP A 312 -14.72 -0.95 -24.39
CA ASP A 312 -13.45 -0.69 -25.08
C ASP A 312 -12.71 0.49 -24.45
N LEU A 313 -11.97 0.21 -23.36
CA LEU A 313 -11.23 1.25 -22.63
C LEU A 313 -10.17 1.94 -23.48
N LYS A 314 -9.61 1.23 -24.49
CA LYS A 314 -8.63 1.80 -25.40
C LYS A 314 -9.27 2.86 -26.31
N ALA A 315 -10.47 2.60 -26.81
CA ALA A 315 -11.23 3.56 -27.60
C ALA A 315 -11.71 4.76 -26.77
N LEU A 316 -12.03 4.55 -25.48
CA LEU A 316 -12.36 5.65 -24.57
C LEU A 316 -11.18 6.60 -24.32
N GLY A 317 -9.95 6.11 -24.46
CA GLY A 317 -8.71 6.89 -24.29
C GLY A 317 -8.26 7.01 -22.84
N ALA A 318 -6.96 6.80 -22.61
CA ALA A 318 -6.38 6.85 -21.27
C ALA A 318 -6.63 8.20 -20.59
N ASN A 319 -7.13 8.17 -19.37
CA ASN A 319 -7.39 9.36 -18.53
C ASN A 319 -8.41 10.35 -19.10
N SER A 320 -9.14 10.00 -20.15
CA SER A 320 -10.25 10.79 -20.68
C SER A 320 -11.42 10.86 -19.67
N PRO A 321 -12.35 11.81 -19.81
CA PRO A 321 -13.58 11.82 -19.01
C PRO A 321 -14.38 10.53 -19.11
N ASP A 322 -14.43 9.91 -20.31
CA ASP A 322 -15.15 8.67 -20.55
C ASP A 322 -14.50 7.49 -19.81
N PHE A 323 -13.18 7.35 -19.89
CA PHE A 323 -12.42 6.35 -19.16
C PHE A 323 -12.63 6.48 -17.64
N VAL A 324 -12.41 7.68 -17.10
CA VAL A 324 -12.56 7.93 -15.66
C VAL A 324 -13.98 7.63 -15.19
N HIS A 325 -14.98 8.05 -15.97
CA HIS A 325 -16.39 7.84 -15.65
C HIS A 325 -16.73 6.34 -15.59
N VAL A 326 -16.44 5.58 -16.65
CA VAL A 326 -16.78 4.15 -16.74
C VAL A 326 -16.07 3.36 -15.63
N VAL A 327 -14.79 3.63 -15.40
CA VAL A 327 -14.01 2.95 -14.34
C VAL A 327 -14.53 3.32 -12.95
N ALA A 328 -14.89 4.58 -12.70
CA ALA A 328 -15.46 5.02 -11.42
C ALA A 328 -16.84 4.39 -11.14
N GLU A 329 -17.69 4.25 -12.17
CA GLU A 329 -18.99 3.57 -12.04
C GLU A 329 -18.80 2.07 -11.72
N ALA A 330 -17.86 1.40 -12.38
CA ALA A 330 -17.53 0.00 -12.08
C ALA A 330 -16.98 -0.16 -10.63
N MET A 331 -16.11 0.75 -10.18
CA MET A 331 -15.64 0.80 -8.80
C MET A 331 -16.81 0.94 -7.82
N LYS A 332 -17.74 1.86 -8.07
CA LYS A 332 -18.91 2.12 -7.22
C LYS A 332 -19.76 0.88 -7.01
N LEU A 333 -20.04 0.14 -8.08
CA LEU A 333 -20.81 -1.11 -8.03
C LEU A 333 -20.11 -2.17 -7.17
N ALA A 334 -18.80 -2.36 -7.39
CA ALA A 334 -18.02 -3.34 -6.65
C ALA A 334 -17.88 -2.98 -5.15
N PHE A 335 -17.67 -1.70 -4.82
CA PHE A 335 -17.57 -1.28 -3.42
C PHE A 335 -18.90 -1.35 -2.67
N ALA A 336 -20.05 -1.23 -3.34
CA ALA A 336 -21.35 -1.51 -2.74
C ALA A 336 -21.47 -2.99 -2.33
N ASP A 337 -21.04 -3.89 -3.20
CA ASP A 337 -20.99 -5.33 -2.91
C ASP A 337 -20.00 -5.66 -1.78
N ARG A 338 -18.84 -4.98 -1.77
CA ARG A 338 -17.83 -5.10 -0.70
C ARG A 338 -18.42 -4.85 0.69
N ALA A 339 -19.17 -3.77 0.80
CA ALA A 339 -19.72 -3.33 2.08
C ALA A 339 -20.64 -4.38 2.72
N HIS A 340 -21.31 -5.20 1.91
CA HIS A 340 -22.27 -6.19 2.38
C HIS A 340 -21.70 -7.61 2.49
N TRP A 341 -20.96 -8.07 1.47
CA TRP A 341 -20.62 -9.48 1.32
C TRP A 341 -19.27 -9.88 1.92
N LEU A 342 -18.35 -8.94 2.12
CA LEU A 342 -16.97 -9.28 2.45
C LEU A 342 -16.71 -9.34 3.96
N GLY A 343 -15.91 -10.33 4.33
CA GLY A 343 -15.44 -10.60 5.67
C GLY A 343 -14.43 -11.75 5.67
N ASP A 344 -14.09 -12.25 6.86
CA ASP A 344 -13.27 -13.46 7.00
C ASP A 344 -14.10 -14.68 6.56
N PRO A 345 -13.65 -15.43 5.53
CA PRO A 345 -14.39 -16.57 5.01
C PRO A 345 -14.45 -17.74 6.00
N ASP A 346 -13.66 -17.71 7.09
CA ASP A 346 -13.70 -18.68 8.17
C ASP A 346 -14.92 -18.47 9.09
N PHE A 347 -15.54 -17.28 9.02
CA PHE A 347 -16.63 -16.82 9.89
C PHE A 347 -17.86 -16.35 9.11
N ALA A 348 -17.73 -16.00 7.86
CA ALA A 348 -18.81 -15.46 7.03
C ALA A 348 -18.81 -16.12 5.63
N SER A 349 -19.99 -16.31 5.07
CA SER A 349 -20.16 -16.78 3.70
C SER A 349 -19.85 -15.65 2.72
N VAL A 350 -18.67 -15.70 2.08
CA VAL A 350 -18.27 -14.73 1.06
C VAL A 350 -18.49 -15.34 -0.32
N PRO A 351 -19.44 -14.82 -1.13
CA PRO A 351 -19.84 -15.47 -2.38
C PRO A 351 -18.76 -15.43 -3.45
N ARG A 352 -18.46 -16.58 -4.07
CA ARG A 352 -17.58 -16.65 -5.27
C ARG A 352 -18.21 -15.98 -6.49
N GLY A 353 -19.54 -15.94 -6.55
CA GLY A 353 -20.29 -15.24 -7.58
C GLY A 353 -19.97 -13.77 -7.75
N LEU A 354 -19.30 -13.13 -6.77
CA LEU A 354 -18.79 -11.76 -6.90
C LEU A 354 -17.80 -11.58 -8.09
N VAL A 355 -17.07 -12.62 -8.44
CA VAL A 355 -16.11 -12.61 -9.56
C VAL A 355 -16.62 -13.37 -10.80
N ASP A 356 -17.90 -13.73 -10.82
CA ASP A 356 -18.54 -14.39 -11.95
C ASP A 356 -18.66 -13.44 -13.17
N LYS A 357 -18.34 -13.93 -14.37
CA LYS A 357 -18.38 -13.13 -15.61
C LYS A 357 -19.81 -12.75 -16.01
N GLY A 358 -20.78 -13.63 -15.79
CA GLY A 358 -22.19 -13.36 -16.08
C GLY A 358 -22.76 -12.30 -15.13
N TYR A 359 -22.38 -12.35 -13.85
CA TYR A 359 -22.71 -11.31 -12.89
C TYR A 359 -22.10 -9.96 -13.25
N ALA A 360 -20.84 -9.96 -13.64
CA ALA A 360 -20.16 -8.74 -14.10
C ALA A 360 -20.83 -8.14 -15.35
N ALA A 361 -21.29 -8.98 -16.30
CA ALA A 361 -22.07 -8.54 -17.45
C ALA A 361 -23.41 -7.88 -17.06
N GLN A 362 -24.07 -8.37 -16.01
CA GLN A 362 -25.28 -7.73 -15.48
C GLN A 362 -24.98 -6.37 -14.84
N LEU A 363 -23.89 -6.27 -14.09
CA LEU A 363 -23.44 -5.01 -13.50
C LEU A 363 -23.01 -3.98 -14.55
N ALA A 364 -22.32 -4.41 -15.60
CA ALA A 364 -21.90 -3.55 -16.71
C ALA A 364 -23.09 -2.84 -17.39
N LYS A 365 -24.22 -3.53 -17.54
CA LYS A 365 -25.46 -2.95 -18.11
C LYS A 365 -26.08 -1.83 -17.25
N LYS A 366 -25.69 -1.71 -15.99
CA LYS A 366 -26.15 -0.64 -15.09
C LYS A 366 -25.37 0.67 -15.24
N ILE A 367 -24.26 0.64 -15.94
CA ILE A 367 -23.42 1.83 -16.16
C ILE A 367 -24.01 2.65 -17.32
N ASP A 368 -24.48 3.85 -16.99
CA ASP A 368 -24.87 4.85 -17.99
C ASP A 368 -23.62 5.61 -18.44
N LEU A 369 -23.29 5.61 -19.73
CA LEU A 369 -22.06 6.24 -20.25
C LEU A 369 -22.07 7.78 -20.19
N LYS A 370 -23.21 8.40 -19.91
CA LYS A 370 -23.39 9.87 -19.97
C LYS A 370 -23.54 10.52 -18.60
N LYS A 371 -23.97 9.76 -17.57
CA LYS A 371 -24.22 10.31 -16.24
C LYS A 371 -23.88 9.32 -15.13
N ALA A 372 -23.43 9.84 -14.00
CA ALA A 372 -23.21 9.05 -12.80
C ALA A 372 -24.53 8.49 -12.26
N THR A 373 -24.55 7.17 -12.01
CA THR A 373 -25.75 6.45 -11.59
C THR A 373 -25.72 6.25 -10.07
N PRO A 374 -26.81 6.57 -9.35
CA PRO A 374 -26.93 6.20 -7.94
C PRO A 374 -26.89 4.69 -7.74
N VAL A 375 -26.15 4.22 -6.75
CA VAL A 375 -26.14 2.83 -6.31
C VAL A 375 -26.64 2.81 -4.86
N PRO A 376 -27.94 2.57 -4.62
CA PRO A 376 -28.53 2.72 -3.29
C PRO A 376 -28.10 1.62 -2.32
N GLN A 377 -27.77 0.42 -2.84
CA GLN A 377 -27.38 -0.75 -2.06
C GLN A 377 -26.52 -1.71 -2.90
N HIS A 378 -25.98 -2.73 -2.25
CA HIS A 378 -25.29 -3.85 -2.90
C HIS A 378 -26.21 -4.63 -3.85
N HIS A 379 -25.63 -5.45 -4.70
CA HIS A 379 -26.33 -6.40 -5.56
C HIS A 379 -26.17 -7.82 -5.00
N THR A 380 -26.89 -8.77 -5.57
CA THR A 380 -26.84 -10.18 -5.15
C THR A 380 -26.11 -10.99 -6.22
N PRO A 381 -24.90 -11.50 -5.93
CA PRO A 381 -24.17 -12.39 -6.83
C PRO A 381 -24.85 -13.77 -6.92
N PRO A 382 -24.65 -14.53 -8.00
CA PRO A 382 -25.20 -15.88 -8.11
C PRO A 382 -24.64 -16.79 -7.00
N ASN A 383 -25.45 -17.73 -6.56
CA ASN A 383 -25.08 -18.73 -5.54
C ASN A 383 -24.51 -18.12 -4.25
N ALA A 384 -25.04 -16.96 -3.83
CA ALA A 384 -24.47 -16.15 -2.75
C ALA A 384 -24.30 -16.89 -1.41
N THR A 385 -25.06 -17.94 -1.17
CA THR A 385 -25.02 -18.72 0.08
C THR A 385 -24.46 -20.14 -0.10
N THR A 386 -24.30 -20.62 -1.32
CA THR A 386 -23.92 -22.02 -1.62
C THR A 386 -22.53 -22.18 -2.25
N ASP A 387 -22.05 -21.17 -2.95
CA ASP A 387 -20.68 -21.16 -3.54
C ASP A 387 -19.88 -20.01 -2.93
N VAL A 388 -19.07 -20.33 -1.92
CA VAL A 388 -18.29 -19.35 -1.14
C VAL A 388 -16.79 -19.58 -1.28
N PHE A 389 -16.00 -18.52 -1.03
CA PHE A 389 -14.55 -18.60 -1.05
C PHE A 389 -14.03 -19.53 0.05
N SER A 390 -13.01 -20.31 -0.28
CA SER A 390 -12.23 -21.06 0.69
C SER A 390 -11.09 -20.20 1.25
N LYS A 391 -10.51 -20.67 2.35
CA LYS A 391 -9.52 -19.96 3.19
C LYS A 391 -8.16 -19.87 2.53
N HIS A 392 -7.50 -18.68 2.36
CA HIS A 392 -6.04 -18.47 2.13
C HIS A 392 -5.61 -17.13 1.43
N THR A 393 -4.42 -16.49 1.76
CA THR A 393 -3.99 -15.09 1.49
C THR A 393 -2.58 -14.82 0.97
N THR A 394 -2.11 -13.60 0.55
CA THR A 394 -1.01 -12.60 0.88
C THR A 394 -0.17 -11.82 -0.18
N HIS A 395 0.60 -10.57 0.04
CA HIS A 395 1.40 -9.75 -0.96
C HIS A 395 2.62 -8.85 -0.62
N PHE A 396 3.80 -8.79 -1.32
CA PHE A 396 4.93 -7.84 -1.69
C PHE A 396 5.62 -8.29 -2.99
N SER A 397 6.44 -7.41 -3.72
CA SER A 397 6.97 -7.77 -5.03
C SER A 397 8.49 -7.92 -5.09
N ALA A 398 8.95 -9.11 -5.43
CA ALA A 398 10.29 -9.40 -5.95
C ALA A 398 10.20 -10.43 -7.08
N ALA A 399 11.17 -10.42 -7.99
CA ALA A 399 11.31 -11.43 -9.02
C ALA A 399 12.78 -11.81 -9.17
N ASP A 400 13.06 -13.08 -9.47
CA ASP A 400 14.40 -13.60 -9.71
C ASP A 400 14.55 -14.25 -11.09
N ALA A 401 15.81 -14.51 -11.48
CA ALA A 401 16.12 -15.15 -12.75
C ALA A 401 15.65 -16.61 -12.86
N GLU A 402 15.32 -17.26 -11.76
CA GLU A 402 14.78 -18.61 -11.76
C GLU A 402 13.29 -18.62 -12.15
N GLY A 403 12.64 -17.46 -12.13
CA GLY A 403 11.24 -17.28 -12.48
C GLY A 403 10.30 -17.28 -11.29
N ASN A 404 10.81 -17.12 -10.06
CA ASN A 404 9.97 -16.88 -8.89
C ASN A 404 9.56 -15.39 -8.86
N TRP A 405 8.28 -15.14 -8.63
CA TRP A 405 7.69 -13.81 -8.45
C TRP A 405 6.97 -13.77 -7.12
N VAL A 406 7.27 -12.78 -6.34
CA VAL A 406 6.64 -12.58 -5.04
C VAL A 406 6.08 -11.18 -5.00
N ALA A 407 4.89 -11.19 -4.56
CA ALA A 407 4.16 -9.97 -4.38
C ALA A 407 3.71 -9.89 -2.89
N CYS A 408 4.07 -8.89 -2.03
CA CYS A 408 3.76 -8.76 -0.56
C CYS A 408 3.19 -7.39 -0.15
N THR A 409 2.14 -7.35 0.69
CA THR A 409 1.70 -6.13 1.40
C THR A 409 1.73 -6.36 2.90
N ALA A 410 2.46 -5.55 3.67
CA ALA A 410 2.46 -5.57 5.13
C ALA A 410 1.83 -4.30 5.69
N THR A 411 1.31 -4.37 6.90
CA THR A 411 0.59 -3.27 7.53
C THR A 411 0.62 -3.37 9.05
N ILE A 412 0.46 -2.22 9.69
CA ILE A 412 0.00 -2.09 11.07
C ILE A 412 -1.31 -1.28 11.10
N ASN A 413 -1.99 -1.16 9.96
CA ASN A 413 -3.22 -0.45 9.63
C ASN A 413 -3.05 1.07 9.48
N THR A 414 -3.11 1.87 10.54
CA THR A 414 -2.95 3.33 10.47
C THR A 414 -1.54 3.78 10.86
N SER A 415 -1.21 5.06 10.66
CA SER A 415 0.12 5.57 11.01
C SER A 415 0.50 5.24 12.45
N TYR A 416 1.60 4.48 12.63
CA TYR A 416 2.07 3.93 13.91
C TYR A 416 1.04 3.04 14.63
N GLY A 417 0.17 2.35 13.88
CA GLY A 417 -0.77 1.38 14.41
C GLY A 417 -1.57 1.88 15.61
N SER A 418 -1.58 1.12 16.70
CA SER A 418 -2.22 1.48 17.98
C SER A 418 -1.49 2.58 18.76
N LYS A 419 -0.35 3.08 18.28
CA LYS A 419 0.58 4.00 18.96
C LYS A 419 1.31 3.35 20.14
N VAL A 420 1.16 2.06 20.35
CA VAL A 420 1.76 1.29 21.44
C VAL A 420 3.03 0.59 20.97
N VAL A 421 4.13 0.85 21.68
CA VAL A 421 5.35 0.03 21.63
C VAL A 421 5.38 -0.86 22.85
N VAL A 422 5.61 -2.16 22.64
CA VAL A 422 5.78 -3.10 23.76
C VAL A 422 7.08 -2.78 24.51
N PRO A 423 7.04 -2.50 25.83
CA PRO A 423 8.23 -2.10 26.58
C PRO A 423 9.41 -3.07 26.44
N GLY A 424 10.60 -2.55 26.17
CA GLY A 424 11.84 -3.31 26.03
C GLY A 424 11.99 -4.11 24.74
N THR A 425 11.03 -4.02 23.80
CA THR A 425 11.09 -4.74 22.51
C THR A 425 11.29 -3.83 21.29
N GLY A 426 10.92 -2.56 21.38
CA GLY A 426 10.91 -1.64 20.25
C GLY A 426 9.83 -1.90 19.18
N VAL A 427 8.97 -2.89 19.38
CA VAL A 427 7.95 -3.31 18.41
C VAL A 427 6.69 -2.46 18.54
N VAL A 428 6.31 -1.77 17.45
CA VAL A 428 5.04 -1.04 17.33
C VAL A 428 3.91 -2.03 17.06
N LEU A 429 2.85 -2.00 17.86
CA LEU A 429 1.68 -2.85 17.67
C LEU A 429 0.67 -2.23 16.71
N ASN A 430 0.03 -3.09 15.91
CA ASN A 430 -1.02 -2.72 14.98
C ASN A 430 -2.28 -2.15 15.68
N ASN A 431 -3.14 -1.51 14.90
CA ASN A 431 -4.52 -1.20 15.29
C ASN A 431 -5.51 -1.81 14.29
N GLU A 432 -5.27 -3.06 13.94
CA GLU A 432 -5.99 -3.76 12.89
C GLU A 432 -7.44 -4.09 13.26
N MET A 433 -7.79 -4.03 14.56
CA MET A 433 -9.16 -4.19 15.02
C MET A 433 -10.12 -3.10 14.48
N ASP A 434 -9.60 -1.95 14.01
CA ASP A 434 -10.38 -0.88 13.35
C ASP A 434 -10.91 -1.29 11.97
N ASP A 435 -10.31 -2.29 11.34
CA ASP A 435 -10.80 -2.82 10.06
C ASP A 435 -12.05 -3.70 10.20
N PHE A 436 -12.44 -4.07 11.41
CA PHE A 436 -13.76 -4.66 11.65
C PHE A 436 -14.88 -3.61 11.54
N SER A 437 -16.09 -4.09 11.29
CA SER A 437 -17.31 -3.28 11.42
C SER A 437 -17.66 -3.18 12.90
N ALA A 438 -17.24 -2.12 13.57
CA ALA A 438 -17.58 -1.86 14.97
C ALA A 438 -19.11 -1.76 15.16
N GLN A 439 -19.81 -1.20 14.18
CA GLN A 439 -21.25 -1.12 14.07
C GLN A 439 -21.65 -1.17 12.60
N PRO A 440 -22.57 -2.06 12.16
CA PRO A 440 -23.05 -2.10 10.78
C PRO A 440 -23.54 -0.74 10.30
N GLY A 441 -23.10 -0.33 9.11
CA GLY A 441 -23.45 0.97 8.51
C GLY A 441 -22.64 2.16 9.02
N VAL A 442 -21.77 1.99 10.01
CA VAL A 442 -20.85 3.01 10.48
C VAL A 442 -19.49 2.83 9.81
N ALA A 443 -18.89 3.93 9.37
CA ALA A 443 -17.60 3.94 8.70
C ALA A 443 -16.44 3.74 9.69
N ASN A 444 -15.42 2.96 9.29
CA ASN A 444 -14.14 2.87 10.01
C ASN A 444 -13.22 4.08 9.70
N TYR A 445 -11.98 4.06 10.17
CA TYR A 445 -10.97 5.11 9.94
C TYR A 445 -10.85 5.52 8.45
N PHE A 446 -10.95 4.57 7.54
CA PHE A 446 -10.84 4.81 6.09
C PHE A 446 -12.14 5.25 5.42
N GLY A 447 -13.21 5.44 6.17
CA GLY A 447 -14.52 5.75 5.62
C GLY A 447 -15.23 4.54 4.98
N LEU A 448 -14.74 3.32 5.22
CA LEU A 448 -15.37 2.11 4.70
C LEU A 448 -16.53 1.69 5.60
N ILE A 449 -17.68 1.50 4.98
CA ILE A 449 -18.84 0.88 5.61
C ILE A 449 -18.72 -0.63 5.50
N GLY A 450 -19.08 -1.35 6.56
CA GLY A 450 -19.18 -2.80 6.58
C GLY A 450 -20.49 -3.29 7.19
N ALA A 451 -20.77 -4.56 6.94
CA ALA A 451 -21.94 -5.27 7.46
C ALA A 451 -21.55 -6.30 8.54
N GLU A 452 -22.52 -7.12 8.97
CA GLU A 452 -22.33 -8.16 9.97
C GLU A 452 -21.27 -9.20 9.55
N ALA A 453 -21.11 -9.46 8.25
CA ALA A 453 -20.07 -10.33 7.72
C ALA A 453 -18.66 -9.97 8.23
N ASN A 454 -18.40 -8.69 8.50
CA ASN A 454 -17.13 -8.18 9.04
C ASN A 454 -17.23 -7.69 10.50
N ALA A 455 -18.24 -8.11 11.27
CA ALA A 455 -18.32 -7.80 12.70
C ALA A 455 -17.22 -8.50 13.50
N VAL A 456 -16.84 -7.93 14.66
CA VAL A 456 -15.85 -8.51 15.55
C VAL A 456 -16.32 -9.87 16.08
N ALA A 457 -15.41 -10.86 16.06
CA ALA A 457 -15.57 -12.14 16.74
C ALA A 457 -14.22 -12.67 17.22
N PRO A 458 -14.15 -13.46 18.30
CA PRO A 458 -12.93 -14.07 18.78
C PRO A 458 -12.20 -14.88 17.70
N GLY A 459 -10.89 -14.66 17.53
CA GLY A 459 -10.06 -15.36 16.54
C GLY A 459 -10.31 -15.01 15.07
N LYS A 460 -11.30 -14.14 14.78
CA LYS A 460 -11.62 -13.69 13.44
C LYS A 460 -10.59 -12.70 12.91
N ARG A 461 -10.38 -12.69 11.60
CA ARG A 461 -9.51 -11.74 10.89
C ARG A 461 -10.32 -10.56 10.36
N PRO A 462 -9.90 -9.32 10.57
CA PRO A 462 -10.61 -8.17 10.01
C PRO A 462 -10.43 -8.11 8.50
N LEU A 463 -11.47 -7.64 7.79
CA LEU A 463 -11.46 -7.47 6.34
C LEU A 463 -10.40 -6.47 5.90
N SER A 464 -9.54 -6.88 4.98
CA SER A 464 -8.48 -6.04 4.41
C SER A 464 -8.85 -5.49 3.03
N SER A 465 -8.17 -4.39 2.64
CA SER A 465 -8.16 -3.86 1.26
C SER A 465 -6.84 -4.11 0.53
N MET A 466 -5.88 -4.76 1.14
CA MET A 466 -4.58 -5.08 0.54
C MET A 466 -4.78 -5.92 -0.73
N SER A 467 -4.19 -5.53 -1.86
CA SER A 467 -4.51 -6.03 -3.21
C SER A 467 -3.27 -6.51 -3.95
N PRO A 468 -2.61 -7.52 -3.44
CA PRO A 468 -1.49 -8.14 -4.11
C PRO A 468 -1.89 -8.84 -5.39
N THR A 469 -1.19 -8.57 -6.45
CA THR A 469 -1.60 -9.09 -7.74
C THR A 469 -0.39 -9.45 -8.59
N ILE A 470 -0.43 -10.62 -9.21
CA ILE A 470 0.48 -11.05 -10.28
C ILE A 470 -0.33 -11.23 -11.55
N VAL A 471 0.13 -10.62 -12.64
CA VAL A 471 -0.48 -10.72 -13.97
C VAL A 471 0.36 -11.63 -14.85
N LEU A 472 -0.27 -12.61 -15.48
CA LEU A 472 0.39 -13.48 -16.42
C LEU A 472 -0.14 -13.26 -17.85
N ARG A 473 0.76 -13.42 -18.83
CA ARG A 473 0.43 -13.56 -20.24
C ARG A 473 1.07 -14.85 -20.73
N ASP A 474 0.25 -15.72 -21.34
CA ASP A 474 0.68 -17.04 -21.83
C ASP A 474 1.41 -17.85 -20.73
N GLY A 475 0.89 -17.82 -19.50
CA GLY A 475 1.44 -18.53 -18.35
C GLY A 475 2.71 -17.91 -17.74
N LYS A 476 3.25 -16.82 -18.31
CA LYS A 476 4.45 -16.13 -17.84
C LYS A 476 4.09 -14.84 -17.10
N PRO A 477 4.68 -14.57 -15.94
CA PRO A 477 4.46 -13.30 -15.24
C PRO A 477 4.96 -12.11 -16.08
N ILE A 478 4.14 -11.07 -16.15
CA ILE A 478 4.47 -9.81 -16.84
C ILE A 478 4.39 -8.60 -15.90
N LEU A 479 3.69 -8.74 -14.78
CA LEU A 479 3.54 -7.67 -13.80
C LEU A 479 3.30 -8.27 -12.42
N SER A 480 3.98 -7.74 -11.40
CA SER A 480 3.67 -7.87 -9.98
C SER A 480 3.43 -6.47 -9.43
N VAL A 481 2.29 -6.24 -8.78
CA VAL A 481 1.86 -4.91 -8.37
C VAL A 481 1.03 -4.95 -7.10
N GLY A 482 1.20 -3.92 -6.29
CA GLY A 482 0.39 -3.67 -5.09
C GLY A 482 0.63 -2.28 -4.52
N ALA A 483 -0.14 -1.90 -3.52
CA ALA A 483 -0.16 -0.53 -3.04
C ALA A 483 -0.39 -0.44 -1.53
N ALA A 484 -0.15 0.76 -0.99
CA ALA A 484 -0.54 1.22 0.34
C ALA A 484 -1.58 2.35 0.22
N GLY A 485 -2.47 2.52 1.24
CA GLY A 485 -3.42 3.64 1.27
C GLY A 485 -4.88 3.26 1.56
N GLY A 486 -5.12 2.27 2.41
CA GLY A 486 -6.47 1.82 2.77
C GLY A 486 -7.27 1.37 1.55
N PRO A 487 -8.54 1.78 1.36
CA PRO A 487 -9.37 1.34 0.23
C PRO A 487 -8.80 1.73 -1.14
N THR A 488 -7.97 2.78 -1.22
CA THR A 488 -7.34 3.19 -2.48
C THR A 488 -6.31 2.16 -2.98
N ILE A 489 -5.88 1.21 -2.16
CA ILE A 489 -5.01 0.09 -2.56
C ILE A 489 -5.63 -0.66 -3.74
N ILE A 490 -6.92 -1.00 -3.63
CA ILE A 490 -7.69 -1.72 -4.67
C ILE A 490 -7.63 -0.97 -6.00
N THR A 491 -7.91 0.32 -5.96
CA THR A 491 -8.03 1.13 -7.17
C THR A 491 -6.69 1.52 -7.77
N GLN A 492 -5.64 1.67 -6.96
CA GLN A 492 -4.28 1.87 -7.45
C GLN A 492 -3.76 0.62 -8.20
N THR A 493 -3.93 -0.56 -7.62
CA THR A 493 -3.60 -1.84 -8.25
C THR A 493 -4.37 -2.03 -9.54
N LEU A 494 -5.69 -1.78 -9.53
CA LEU A 494 -6.54 -1.81 -10.71
C LEU A 494 -6.04 -0.87 -11.81
N LEU A 495 -5.79 0.40 -11.50
CA LEU A 495 -5.35 1.39 -12.49
C LEU A 495 -3.99 1.02 -13.10
N ALA A 496 -3.05 0.49 -12.30
CA ALA A 496 -1.78 0.00 -12.82
C ALA A 496 -1.98 -1.15 -13.82
N ILE A 497 -2.87 -2.10 -13.51
CA ILE A 497 -3.22 -3.21 -14.41
C ILE A 497 -3.84 -2.70 -15.70
N LEU A 498 -4.82 -1.78 -15.63
CA LEU A 498 -5.47 -1.19 -16.80
C LEU A 498 -4.47 -0.46 -17.69
N HIS A 499 -3.59 0.36 -17.09
CA HIS A 499 -2.57 1.07 -17.85
C HIS A 499 -1.55 0.12 -18.51
N THR A 500 -1.25 -1.00 -17.88
CA THR A 500 -0.36 -2.02 -18.45
C THR A 500 -1.05 -2.81 -19.58
N ILE A 501 -2.25 -3.32 -19.34
CA ILE A 501 -2.92 -4.23 -20.30
C ILE A 501 -3.60 -3.45 -21.43
N ASP A 502 -4.46 -2.48 -21.13
CA ASP A 502 -5.23 -1.77 -22.14
C ASP A 502 -4.39 -0.75 -22.92
N PHE A 503 -3.40 -0.12 -22.27
CA PHE A 503 -2.61 0.96 -22.88
C PHE A 503 -1.15 0.59 -23.14
N GLY A 504 -0.71 -0.63 -22.80
CA GLY A 504 0.63 -1.15 -23.10
C GLY A 504 1.77 -0.40 -22.41
N ARG A 505 1.50 0.23 -21.25
CA ARG A 505 2.50 1.01 -20.49
C ARG A 505 3.41 0.09 -19.70
N ASP A 506 4.67 0.48 -19.57
CA ASP A 506 5.59 -0.13 -18.62
C ASP A 506 5.22 0.24 -17.16
N PRO A 507 5.83 -0.41 -16.15
CA PRO A 507 5.51 -0.13 -14.74
C PRO A 507 5.66 1.34 -14.36
N ALA A 508 6.71 2.03 -14.79
CA ALA A 508 6.94 3.43 -14.41
C ALA A 508 5.88 4.36 -15.00
N ASP A 509 5.60 4.20 -16.30
CA ASP A 509 4.55 4.94 -16.98
C ASP A 509 3.17 4.66 -16.38
N ALA A 510 2.87 3.40 -16.04
CA ALA A 510 1.59 3.02 -15.43
C ALA A 510 1.42 3.67 -14.05
N LEU A 511 2.46 3.63 -13.19
CA LEU A 511 2.40 4.23 -11.86
C LEU A 511 2.40 5.77 -11.88
N ALA A 512 2.98 6.40 -12.90
CA ALA A 512 3.03 7.85 -13.05
C ALA A 512 1.68 8.48 -13.45
N GLN A 513 0.73 7.66 -13.95
CA GLN A 513 -0.59 8.16 -14.37
C GLN A 513 -1.36 8.78 -13.22
N PRO A 514 -2.18 9.82 -13.48
CA PRO A 514 -3.03 10.40 -12.46
C PRO A 514 -4.07 9.39 -11.96
N ARG A 515 -4.37 9.43 -10.66
CA ARG A 515 -5.23 8.47 -9.99
C ARG A 515 -6.57 9.05 -9.61
N PHE A 516 -7.56 8.17 -9.54
CA PHE A 516 -8.89 8.44 -9.00
C PHE A 516 -9.41 7.22 -8.25
N HIS A 517 -10.40 7.44 -7.39
CA HIS A 517 -10.93 6.42 -6.51
C HIS A 517 -12.40 6.70 -6.20
N GLN A 518 -13.25 5.68 -6.29
CA GLN A 518 -14.65 5.71 -5.91
C GLN A 518 -14.96 4.48 -5.03
N GLN A 519 -15.39 4.71 -3.79
CA GLN A 519 -15.62 3.62 -2.81
C GLN A 519 -17.10 3.47 -2.40
N TRP A 520 -18.02 3.90 -3.28
CA TRP A 520 -19.46 3.86 -3.07
C TRP A 520 -19.95 4.82 -1.96
N SER A 521 -19.49 4.66 -0.74
CA SER A 521 -19.77 5.55 0.38
C SER A 521 -18.45 5.98 1.06
N PRO A 522 -18.24 7.29 1.29
CA PRO A 522 -19.07 8.41 0.80
C PRO A 522 -19.13 8.47 -0.73
N GLY A 523 -20.25 8.98 -1.28
CA GLY A 523 -20.52 9.02 -2.73
C GLY A 523 -19.66 10.02 -3.53
N GLU A 524 -18.40 10.19 -3.16
CA GLU A 524 -17.47 11.14 -3.77
C GLU A 524 -16.46 10.43 -4.67
N LEU A 525 -16.20 10.99 -5.85
CA LEU A 525 -15.08 10.59 -6.69
C LEU A 525 -13.83 11.37 -6.24
N ARG A 526 -12.93 10.70 -5.52
CA ARG A 526 -11.60 11.25 -5.21
C ARG A 526 -10.77 11.25 -6.49
N ILE A 527 -10.18 12.41 -6.84
CA ILE A 527 -9.44 12.57 -8.10
C ILE A 527 -8.21 13.45 -7.87
N GLU A 528 -7.07 13.05 -8.42
CA GLU A 528 -5.85 13.88 -8.32
C GLU A 528 -5.97 15.17 -9.11
N LYS A 529 -5.48 16.27 -8.55
CA LYS A 529 -5.44 17.59 -9.20
C LYS A 529 -4.65 17.59 -10.51
N LYS A 530 -3.80 16.58 -10.71
CA LYS A 530 -3.02 16.36 -11.93
C LYS A 530 -3.89 16.09 -13.18
N PHE A 531 -5.15 15.66 -13.01
CA PHE A 531 -6.09 15.58 -14.14
C PHE A 531 -6.36 16.97 -14.70
N PRO A 532 -6.46 17.13 -16.05
CA PRO A 532 -6.82 18.40 -16.70
C PRO A 532 -8.14 19.00 -16.17
N ALA A 533 -8.26 20.31 -16.16
CA ALA A 533 -9.45 20.98 -15.63
C ALA A 533 -10.72 20.65 -16.44
N GLU A 534 -10.58 20.47 -17.75
CA GLU A 534 -11.67 20.07 -18.65
C GLU A 534 -12.20 18.66 -18.32
N VAL A 535 -11.32 17.72 -17.99
CA VAL A 535 -11.72 16.36 -17.55
C VAL A 535 -12.56 16.45 -16.28
N ARG A 536 -12.09 17.23 -15.30
CA ARG A 536 -12.80 17.40 -14.04
C ARG A 536 -14.17 18.06 -14.22
N ARG A 537 -14.25 19.14 -15.05
CA ARG A 537 -15.54 19.80 -15.36
C ARG A 537 -16.54 18.86 -16.04
N GLU A 538 -16.04 18.02 -16.97
CA GLU A 538 -16.92 17.07 -17.65
C GLU A 538 -17.44 15.99 -16.69
N LEU A 539 -16.62 15.50 -15.75
CA LEU A 539 -17.06 14.56 -14.72
C LEU A 539 -18.10 15.21 -13.77
N GLU A 540 -17.89 16.47 -13.37
CA GLU A 540 -18.89 17.22 -12.58
C GLU A 540 -20.20 17.39 -13.37
N ARG A 541 -20.14 17.67 -14.69
CA ARG A 541 -21.32 17.76 -15.56
C ARG A 541 -22.09 16.43 -15.66
N ARG A 542 -21.39 15.29 -15.60
CA ARG A 542 -22.00 13.95 -15.54
C ARG A 542 -22.59 13.60 -14.17
N GLY A 543 -22.46 14.46 -13.19
CA GLY A 543 -23.03 14.29 -11.85
C GLY A 543 -22.09 13.65 -10.83
N HIS A 544 -20.79 13.49 -11.13
CA HIS A 544 -19.83 13.09 -10.11
C HIS A 544 -19.54 14.23 -9.13
N LYS A 545 -19.62 13.94 -7.83
CA LYS A 545 -19.18 14.85 -6.78
C LYS A 545 -17.67 14.66 -6.59
N LEU A 546 -16.86 15.62 -7.04
CA LEU A 546 -15.40 15.50 -7.00
C LEU A 546 -14.81 15.89 -5.65
N ASN A 547 -13.91 15.05 -5.12
CA ASN A 547 -13.03 15.36 -4.00
C ASN A 547 -11.57 15.40 -4.52
N LYS A 548 -11.01 16.60 -4.64
CA LYS A 548 -9.73 16.85 -5.32
C LYS A 548 -8.55 16.62 -4.38
N GLN A 549 -7.68 15.65 -4.70
CA GLN A 549 -6.52 15.24 -3.93
C GLN A 549 -5.21 15.75 -4.56
N ASN A 550 -4.17 16.00 -3.74
CA ASN A 550 -2.83 16.30 -4.26
C ASN A 550 -2.16 15.01 -4.78
N SER A 551 -2.28 13.92 -4.02
CA SER A 551 -1.79 12.58 -4.39
C SER A 551 -2.64 11.52 -3.69
N MET A 552 -2.62 10.27 -4.20
CA MET A 552 -3.32 9.14 -3.60
C MET A 552 -2.42 7.92 -3.51
N GLY A 553 -2.16 7.47 -2.28
CA GLY A 553 -1.49 6.22 -1.94
C GLY A 553 -0.04 6.11 -2.42
N ALA A 554 0.45 4.87 -2.41
CA ALA A 554 1.78 4.49 -2.86
C ALA A 554 1.72 3.09 -3.47
N CYS A 555 2.12 2.93 -4.73
CA CYS A 555 2.07 1.68 -5.47
C CYS A 555 3.49 1.27 -5.87
N GLN A 556 3.84 -0.02 -5.72
CA GLN A 556 5.11 -0.55 -6.17
C GLN A 556 4.85 -1.59 -7.26
N ALA A 557 5.66 -1.61 -8.29
CA ALA A 557 5.50 -2.57 -9.37
C ALA A 557 6.83 -3.08 -9.91
N ILE A 558 6.81 -4.36 -10.31
CA ILE A 558 7.85 -4.99 -11.12
C ILE A 558 7.17 -5.56 -12.35
N GLY A 559 7.75 -5.33 -13.53
CA GLY A 559 7.27 -5.91 -14.78
C GLY A 559 8.38 -6.54 -15.59
N LEU A 560 8.02 -7.12 -16.73
CA LEU A 560 8.95 -7.54 -17.77
C LEU A 560 8.86 -6.61 -18.98
N ALA A 561 10.01 -6.29 -19.54
CA ALA A 561 10.10 -5.64 -20.84
C ALA A 561 9.53 -6.53 -21.96
N ARG A 562 9.33 -5.96 -23.13
CA ARG A 562 8.78 -6.70 -24.28
C ARG A 562 9.66 -7.85 -24.77
N ASP A 563 10.95 -7.83 -24.42
CA ASP A 563 11.90 -8.92 -24.71
C ASP A 563 11.65 -10.19 -23.89
N GLY A 564 10.80 -10.10 -22.85
CA GLY A 564 10.45 -11.19 -21.96
C GLY A 564 11.60 -11.66 -21.06
N LYS A 565 12.67 -10.87 -20.92
CA LYS A 565 13.89 -11.19 -20.15
C LYS A 565 14.25 -10.10 -19.16
N THR A 566 14.21 -8.84 -19.58
CA THR A 566 14.60 -7.69 -18.78
C THR A 566 13.51 -7.35 -17.77
N PHE A 567 13.84 -7.39 -16.47
CA PHE A 567 12.97 -6.92 -15.40
C PHE A 567 12.97 -5.40 -15.36
N LEU A 568 11.80 -4.83 -15.18
CA LEU A 568 11.55 -3.40 -15.04
C LEU A 568 10.98 -3.14 -13.65
N GLY A 569 11.66 -2.35 -12.84
CA GLY A 569 11.20 -1.98 -11.50
C GLY A 569 10.82 -0.51 -11.41
N SER A 570 9.73 -0.19 -10.73
CA SER A 570 9.34 1.18 -10.46
C SER A 570 8.80 1.36 -9.06
N PRO A 571 9.39 2.26 -8.26
CA PRO A 571 8.73 2.83 -7.10
C PRO A 571 7.67 3.83 -7.55
N ASP A 572 6.69 4.09 -6.68
CA ASP A 572 5.69 5.13 -6.94
C ASP A 572 6.31 6.53 -6.96
N PRO A 573 6.12 7.32 -8.02
CA PRO A 573 6.62 8.70 -8.09
C PRO A 573 6.02 9.66 -7.04
N ARG A 574 5.00 9.22 -6.30
CA ARG A 574 4.40 9.97 -5.18
C ARG A 574 5.13 9.76 -3.87
N VAL A 575 6.01 8.78 -3.80
CA VAL A 575 6.83 8.45 -2.63
C VAL A 575 8.28 8.82 -2.93
N THR A 576 8.77 9.86 -2.28
CA THR A 576 10.14 10.38 -2.51
C THR A 576 11.23 9.39 -2.10
N ASP A 577 10.88 8.45 -1.20
CA ASP A 577 11.80 7.51 -0.59
C ASP A 577 11.76 6.12 -1.24
N GLY A 578 10.84 5.89 -2.18
CA GLY A 578 10.72 4.62 -2.90
C GLY A 578 11.94 4.31 -3.75
N LYS A 579 12.34 3.03 -3.80
CA LYS A 579 13.44 2.54 -4.63
C LYS A 579 13.08 1.24 -5.33
N ALA A 580 13.51 1.10 -6.58
CA ALA A 580 13.68 -0.19 -7.23
C ALA A 580 15.16 -0.45 -7.49
N ALA A 581 15.58 -1.70 -7.43
CA ALA A 581 16.94 -2.10 -7.79
C ALA A 581 16.95 -3.59 -8.19
N GLY A 582 17.92 -3.97 -9.03
CA GLY A 582 18.04 -5.34 -9.51
C GLY A 582 19.48 -5.83 -9.55
N LEU A 583 19.67 -7.07 -10.05
CA LEU A 583 20.94 -7.76 -10.27
C LEU A 583 21.32 -7.79 -11.74
#